data_65222d907f5d7dd0b94260b38adb8ce2
#
_entry.id   65222d907f5d7dd0b94260b38adb8ce2
#
_cell.length_a   1.000
_cell.length_b   1.000
_cell.length_c   1.000
_cell.angle_alpha   90.00
_cell.angle_beta   90.00
_cell.angle_gamma   90.00
#
_symmetry.space_group_name_H-M   'P 1'
#
loop_
_entity.id
_entity.type
_entity.pdbx_description
1 polymer ?
#
loop_
_entity_poly.entity_id
_entity_poly.type
_entity_poly.pdbx_seq_one_letter_code
_entity_poly.pdbx_strand_id
1 'polypeptide(L)'
;MTMREQIEAVTARYPDTRSAIMPALHIAQEKYGHLPGEVLEEVADILEVERIWVYELATFYTLFHTEPVGMFHIQLCDNLSCMLRGSEALLEHMEAALGIRKGGTTPDGLFTLSTVECLGACEMAPMLQVGDDFHGDLDTTRIDELFARLRETTAQPESADLAATLSPGE
;
A
#
# COMPACT_ATOMS: atom_id res chain seq x y z
N MET A 1 1.31 15.19 -17.19
CA MET A 1 -0.18 15.24 -17.07
C MET A 1 -0.53 15.62 -15.64
N THR A 2 -1.48 16.49 -15.43
CA THR A 2 -2.01 16.81 -14.10
C THR A 2 -2.89 15.65 -13.59
N MET A 3 -3.11 15.55 -12.28
CA MET A 3 -4.03 14.56 -11.69
C MET A 3 -5.42 14.63 -12.33
N ARG A 4 -5.95 15.84 -12.54
CA ARG A 4 -7.24 16.04 -13.22
C ARG A 4 -7.24 15.42 -14.61
N GLU A 5 -6.25 15.70 -15.44
CA GLU A 5 -6.15 15.14 -16.81
C GLU A 5 -6.05 13.61 -16.80
N GLN A 6 -5.35 13.03 -15.80
CA GLN A 6 -5.24 11.58 -15.65
C GLN A 6 -6.58 10.96 -15.25
N ILE A 7 -7.28 11.58 -14.28
CA ILE A 7 -8.60 11.12 -13.83
C ILE A 7 -9.62 11.24 -14.96
N GLU A 8 -9.67 12.36 -15.69
CA GLU A 8 -10.56 12.54 -16.83
C GLU A 8 -10.30 11.50 -17.93
N ALA A 9 -9.03 11.22 -18.22
CA ALA A 9 -8.63 10.22 -19.22
C ALA A 9 -9.06 8.79 -18.81
N VAL A 10 -8.92 8.42 -17.54
CA VAL A 10 -9.34 7.10 -17.08
C VAL A 10 -10.86 7.00 -16.99
N THR A 11 -11.55 8.07 -16.60
CA THR A 11 -13.01 8.13 -16.51
C THR A 11 -13.69 7.86 -17.86
N ALA A 12 -13.10 8.34 -18.96
CA ALA A 12 -13.61 8.11 -20.30
C ALA A 12 -13.69 6.62 -20.71
N ARG A 13 -13.04 5.72 -19.95
CA ARG A 13 -13.06 4.25 -20.18
C ARG A 13 -14.22 3.54 -19.47
N TYR A 14 -14.98 4.25 -18.64
CA TYR A 14 -16.07 3.69 -17.82
C TYR A 14 -17.43 4.19 -18.31
N PRO A 15 -18.49 3.39 -18.15
CA PRO A 15 -19.84 3.75 -18.61
C PRO A 15 -20.48 4.88 -17.78
N ASP A 16 -20.04 5.04 -16.53
CA ASP A 16 -20.45 6.10 -15.63
C ASP A 16 -19.28 6.54 -14.71
N THR A 17 -19.35 7.76 -14.21
CA THR A 17 -18.27 8.38 -13.41
C THR A 17 -18.08 7.70 -12.05
N ARG A 18 -19.15 7.10 -11.46
CA ARG A 18 -19.05 6.37 -10.19
C ARG A 18 -18.15 5.15 -10.31
N SER A 19 -18.17 4.47 -11.45
CA SER A 19 -17.30 3.32 -11.73
C SER A 19 -15.82 3.70 -11.84
N ALA A 20 -15.51 4.98 -12.08
CA ALA A 20 -14.15 5.50 -12.18
C ALA A 20 -13.55 5.95 -10.83
N ILE A 21 -14.30 5.86 -9.72
CA ILE A 21 -13.79 6.33 -8.40
C ILE A 21 -12.55 5.56 -7.97
N MET A 22 -12.54 4.23 -8.07
CA MET A 22 -11.37 3.44 -7.67
C MET A 22 -10.10 3.80 -8.44
N PRO A 23 -10.06 3.81 -9.77
CA PRO A 23 -8.89 4.23 -10.51
C PRO A 23 -8.51 5.70 -10.27
N ALA A 24 -9.46 6.58 -9.98
CA ALA A 24 -9.18 7.96 -9.59
C ALA A 24 -8.48 8.05 -8.23
N LEU A 25 -8.90 7.22 -7.25
CA LEU A 25 -8.26 7.11 -5.94
C LEU A 25 -6.82 6.57 -6.05
N HIS A 26 -6.55 5.60 -6.94
CA HIS A 26 -5.19 5.15 -7.22
C HIS A 26 -4.30 6.28 -7.73
N ILE A 27 -4.77 7.03 -8.75
CA ILE A 27 -4.03 8.17 -9.30
C ILE A 27 -3.75 9.22 -8.21
N ALA A 28 -4.73 9.49 -7.35
CA ALA A 28 -4.58 10.44 -6.25
C ALA A 28 -3.56 9.93 -5.20
N GLN A 29 -3.64 8.65 -4.82
CA GLN A 29 -2.72 8.06 -3.85
C GLN A 29 -1.27 8.00 -4.37
N GLU A 30 -1.06 7.68 -5.64
CA GLU A 30 0.26 7.75 -6.28
C GLU A 30 0.87 9.15 -6.20
N LYS A 31 0.03 10.18 -6.38
CA LYS A 31 0.49 11.57 -6.35
C LYS A 31 0.80 12.09 -4.95
N TYR A 32 -0.04 11.74 -3.96
CA TYR A 32 0.03 12.33 -2.61
C TYR A 32 0.59 11.38 -1.55
N GLY A 33 0.78 10.10 -1.88
CA GLY A 33 1.24 9.05 -0.95
C GLY A 33 0.14 8.52 -0.03
N HIS A 34 -0.90 9.32 0.25
CA HIS A 34 -2.09 8.96 1.00
C HIS A 34 -3.26 9.86 0.60
N LEU A 35 -4.46 9.59 1.09
CA LEU A 35 -5.72 10.19 0.68
C LEU A 35 -6.39 10.93 1.85
N PRO A 36 -5.87 12.09 2.29
CA PRO A 36 -6.54 12.90 3.30
C PRO A 36 -7.88 13.44 2.77
N GLY A 37 -8.76 13.87 3.66
CA GLY A 37 -10.10 14.33 3.32
C GLY A 37 -10.16 15.33 2.17
N GLU A 38 -9.22 16.26 2.13
CA GLU A 38 -9.09 17.28 1.07
C GLU A 38 -8.83 16.68 -0.32
N VAL A 39 -8.03 15.61 -0.39
CA VAL A 39 -7.76 14.89 -1.65
C VAL A 39 -8.97 14.08 -2.08
N LEU A 40 -9.71 13.47 -1.13
CA LEU A 40 -10.95 12.76 -1.44
C LEU A 40 -12.02 13.71 -1.98
N GLU A 41 -12.10 14.94 -1.43
CA GLU A 41 -12.98 15.98 -1.94
C GLU A 41 -12.58 16.44 -3.34
N GLU A 42 -11.27 16.62 -3.60
CA GLU A 42 -10.75 16.97 -4.93
C GLU A 42 -11.11 15.89 -5.98
N VAL A 43 -10.97 14.61 -5.62
CA VAL A 43 -11.36 13.50 -6.49
C VAL A 43 -12.87 13.54 -6.79
N ALA A 44 -13.71 13.77 -5.78
CA ALA A 44 -15.15 13.87 -5.95
C ALA A 44 -15.55 15.03 -6.88
N ASP A 45 -14.91 16.18 -6.70
CA ASP A 45 -15.14 17.38 -7.50
C ASP A 45 -14.70 17.19 -8.98
N ILE A 46 -13.59 16.44 -9.21
CA ILE A 46 -13.14 16.11 -10.57
C ILE A 46 -14.13 15.18 -11.29
N LEU A 47 -14.62 14.17 -10.56
CA LEU A 47 -15.55 13.17 -11.09
C LEU A 47 -17.01 13.66 -11.13
N GLU A 48 -17.31 14.80 -10.53
CA GLU A 48 -18.68 15.33 -10.36
C GLU A 48 -19.62 14.32 -9.69
N VAL A 49 -19.12 13.65 -8.61
CA VAL A 49 -19.87 12.66 -7.82
C VAL A 49 -20.06 13.14 -6.38
N GLU A 50 -21.00 12.50 -5.68
CA GLU A 50 -21.20 12.75 -4.25
C GLU A 50 -19.94 12.38 -3.46
N ARG A 51 -19.45 13.29 -2.59
CA ARG A 51 -18.23 13.08 -1.76
C ARG A 51 -18.29 11.81 -0.93
N ILE A 52 -19.48 11.45 -0.44
CA ILE A 52 -19.67 10.23 0.36
C ILE A 52 -19.31 8.95 -0.42
N TRP A 53 -19.54 8.90 -1.73
CA TRP A 53 -19.21 7.73 -2.54
C TRP A 53 -17.70 7.51 -2.68
N VAL A 54 -16.93 8.61 -2.75
CA VAL A 54 -15.46 8.56 -2.75
C VAL A 54 -14.96 8.11 -1.38
N TYR A 55 -15.54 8.67 -0.30
CA TYR A 55 -15.19 8.34 1.07
C TYR A 55 -15.48 6.87 1.42
N GLU A 56 -16.63 6.35 0.99
CA GLU A 56 -17.02 4.94 1.16
C GLU A 56 -15.94 4.01 0.58
N LEU A 57 -15.47 4.24 -0.64
CA LEU A 57 -14.48 3.39 -1.29
C LEU A 57 -13.10 3.54 -0.64
N ALA A 58 -12.67 4.76 -0.35
CA ALA A 58 -11.38 5.02 0.26
C ALA A 58 -11.24 4.40 1.66
N THR A 59 -12.33 4.33 2.44
CA THR A 59 -12.32 3.76 3.79
C THR A 59 -12.65 2.26 3.83
N PHE A 60 -13.33 1.74 2.81
CA PHE A 60 -13.67 0.33 2.73
C PHE A 60 -12.50 -0.53 2.26
N TYR A 61 -11.77 -0.07 1.25
CA TYR A 61 -10.67 -0.84 0.66
C TYR A 61 -9.35 -0.56 1.36
N THR A 62 -8.73 -1.59 1.96
CA THR A 62 -7.49 -1.49 2.74
C THR A 62 -6.25 -1.11 1.94
N LEU A 63 -6.33 -1.12 0.61
CA LEU A 63 -5.27 -0.66 -0.29
C LEU A 63 -5.18 0.88 -0.35
N PHE A 64 -6.21 1.59 0.11
CA PHE A 64 -6.19 3.04 0.21
C PHE A 64 -5.81 3.48 1.62
N HIS A 65 -4.93 4.45 1.70
CA HIS A 65 -4.38 4.98 2.95
C HIS A 65 -4.95 6.36 3.22
N THR A 66 -5.87 6.49 4.18
CA THR A 66 -6.42 7.79 4.59
C THR A 66 -5.51 8.56 5.55
N GLU A 67 -4.53 7.86 6.12
CA GLU A 67 -3.48 8.41 6.98
C GLU A 67 -2.11 8.22 6.34
N PRO A 68 -1.11 9.04 6.69
CA PRO A 68 0.25 8.86 6.18
C PRO A 68 0.82 7.48 6.53
N VAL A 69 1.42 6.82 5.55
CA VAL A 69 2.19 5.59 5.72
C VAL A 69 3.66 5.85 5.46
N GLY A 70 4.53 5.01 6.03
CA GLY A 70 5.95 5.06 5.75
C GLY A 70 6.28 4.71 4.30
N MET A 71 7.52 4.96 3.90
CA MET A 71 7.98 4.66 2.54
C MET A 71 7.75 3.18 2.17
N PHE A 72 7.90 2.27 3.13
CA PHE A 72 7.60 0.84 3.00
C PHE A 72 6.45 0.47 3.93
N HIS A 73 5.28 0.25 3.35
CA HIS A 73 4.14 -0.28 4.08
C HIS A 73 4.21 -1.81 4.07
N ILE A 74 4.54 -2.38 5.23
CA ILE A 74 4.66 -3.81 5.44
C ILE A 74 3.32 -4.35 5.90
N GLN A 75 2.76 -5.27 5.13
CA GLN A 75 1.44 -5.86 5.38
C GLN A 75 1.58 -7.38 5.58
N LEU A 76 1.63 -7.83 6.83
CA LEU A 76 1.72 -9.24 7.17
C LEU A 76 0.35 -9.90 7.06
N CYS A 77 0.26 -11.01 6.34
CA CYS A 77 -0.94 -11.84 6.32
C CYS A 77 -1.14 -12.55 7.66
N ASP A 78 -2.30 -12.35 8.30
CA ASP A 78 -2.67 -12.99 9.57
C ASP A 78 -3.81 -14.01 9.45
N ASN A 79 -4.18 -14.37 8.20
CA ASN A 79 -5.24 -15.35 7.95
C ASN A 79 -4.76 -16.78 8.22
N LEU A 80 -5.70 -17.71 8.24
CA LEU A 80 -5.58 -19.06 8.77
C LEU A 80 -4.27 -19.80 8.38
N SER A 81 -3.89 -19.85 7.11
CA SER A 81 -2.67 -20.55 6.67
C SER A 81 -1.40 -19.92 7.23
N CYS A 82 -1.32 -18.59 7.21
CA CYS A 82 -0.18 -17.84 7.76
C CYS A 82 -0.14 -17.95 9.30
N MET A 83 -1.30 -17.87 9.96
CA MET A 83 -1.41 -18.06 11.41
C MET A 83 -0.92 -19.44 11.84
N LEU A 84 -1.37 -20.52 11.17
CA LEU A 84 -0.94 -21.89 11.46
C LEU A 84 0.56 -22.10 11.19
N ARG A 85 1.16 -21.28 10.33
CA ARG A 85 2.58 -21.30 10.01
C ARG A 85 3.41 -20.29 10.82
N GLY A 86 2.80 -19.64 11.82
CA GLY A 86 3.48 -18.82 12.80
C GLY A 86 3.56 -17.33 12.51
N SER A 87 2.63 -16.75 11.72
CA SER A 87 2.63 -15.30 11.43
C SER A 87 2.50 -14.44 12.70
N GLU A 88 1.85 -14.93 13.76
CA GLU A 88 1.75 -14.21 15.02
C GLU A 88 3.13 -14.00 15.68
N ALA A 89 3.97 -15.04 15.73
CA ALA A 89 5.33 -14.94 16.25
C ALA A 89 6.22 -14.04 15.36
N LEU A 90 5.98 -14.04 14.04
CA LEU A 90 6.67 -13.12 13.13
C LEU A 90 6.24 -11.67 13.35
N LEU A 91 4.96 -11.42 13.63
CA LEU A 91 4.48 -10.07 13.98
C LEU A 91 5.19 -9.54 15.23
N GLU A 92 5.25 -10.35 16.29
CA GLU A 92 5.97 -9.99 17.53
C GLU A 92 7.45 -9.68 17.25
N HIS A 93 8.11 -10.49 16.41
CA HIS A 93 9.49 -10.25 16.01
C HIS A 93 9.65 -8.92 15.23
N MET A 94 8.77 -8.65 14.26
CA MET A 94 8.79 -7.40 13.50
C MET A 94 8.53 -6.17 14.37
N GLU A 95 7.56 -6.24 15.30
CA GLU A 95 7.30 -5.17 16.27
C GLU A 95 8.55 -4.85 17.10
N ALA A 96 9.26 -5.88 17.58
CA ALA A 96 10.49 -5.72 18.34
C ALA A 96 11.65 -5.16 17.48
N ALA A 97 11.82 -5.66 16.24
CA ALA A 97 12.88 -5.24 15.34
C ALA A 97 12.72 -3.79 14.85
N LEU A 98 11.47 -3.35 14.64
CA LEU A 98 11.15 -1.99 14.20
C LEU A 98 10.92 -0.99 15.34
N GLY A 99 10.71 -1.49 16.57
CA GLY A 99 10.42 -0.66 17.74
C GLY A 99 9.04 0.02 17.68
N ILE A 100 8.09 -0.55 16.94
CA ILE A 100 6.72 -0.05 16.77
C ILE A 100 5.72 -1.17 17.01
N ARG A 101 4.45 -0.82 17.20
CA ARG A 101 3.34 -1.78 17.25
C ARG A 101 2.63 -1.85 15.89
N LYS A 102 1.89 -2.91 15.68
CA LYS A 102 0.95 -3.03 14.56
C LYS A 102 0.10 -1.77 14.42
N GLY A 103 0.01 -1.23 13.20
CA GLY A 103 -0.63 0.04 12.87
C GLY A 103 0.29 1.25 13.03
N GLY A 104 1.53 1.08 13.53
CA GLY A 104 2.47 2.17 13.75
C GLY A 104 3.43 2.38 12.57
N THR A 105 4.00 3.59 12.55
CA THR A 105 5.07 3.99 11.62
C THR A 105 6.34 4.30 12.41
N THR A 106 7.50 3.88 11.91
CA THR A 106 8.79 4.19 12.53
C THR A 106 9.04 5.70 12.56
N PRO A 107 9.76 6.23 13.58
CA PRO A 107 9.98 7.67 13.71
C PRO A 107 10.72 8.32 12.54
N ASP A 108 11.49 7.54 11.79
CA ASP A 108 12.16 7.97 10.57
C ASP A 108 11.24 7.99 9.33
N GLY A 109 9.97 7.57 9.48
CA GLY A 109 9.00 7.50 8.39
C GLY A 109 9.29 6.40 7.36
N LEU A 110 10.21 5.48 7.67
CA LEU A 110 10.65 4.47 6.70
C LEU A 110 9.66 3.31 6.60
N PHE A 111 9.22 2.75 7.74
CA PHE A 111 8.36 1.58 7.79
C PHE A 111 7.02 1.88 8.45
N THR A 112 5.94 1.40 7.85
CA THR A 112 4.64 1.22 8.52
C THR A 112 4.35 -0.28 8.59
N LEU A 113 3.99 -0.79 9.77
CA LEU A 113 3.66 -2.20 9.99
C LEU A 113 2.16 -2.38 10.18
N SER A 114 1.53 -3.19 9.35
CA SER A 114 0.12 -3.58 9.50
C SER A 114 -0.08 -5.07 9.26
N THR A 115 -1.26 -5.57 9.55
CA THR A 115 -1.71 -6.91 9.14
C THR A 115 -2.83 -6.80 8.12
N VAL A 116 -2.96 -7.81 7.30
CA VAL A 116 -4.05 -7.97 6.33
C VAL A 116 -4.64 -9.36 6.44
N GLU A 117 -5.94 -9.49 6.16
CA GLU A 117 -6.66 -10.75 6.31
C GLU A 117 -6.12 -11.87 5.41
N CYS A 118 -6.01 -11.65 4.10
CA CYS A 118 -5.53 -12.67 3.20
C CYS A 118 -4.96 -12.06 1.91
N LEU A 119 -3.71 -12.41 1.60
CA LEU A 119 -3.04 -12.01 0.36
C LEU A 119 -3.20 -13.01 -0.79
N GLY A 120 -3.89 -14.14 -0.55
CA GLY A 120 -4.21 -15.12 -1.59
C GLY A 120 -3.07 -16.04 -2.02
N ALA A 121 -1.87 -15.97 -1.38
CA ALA A 121 -0.67 -16.74 -1.73
C ALA A 121 -0.32 -17.75 -0.61
N CYS A 122 -1.28 -18.62 -0.26
CA CYS A 122 -1.17 -19.55 0.87
C CYS A 122 -0.08 -20.61 0.72
N GLU A 123 0.33 -20.90 -0.51
CA GLU A 123 1.42 -21.84 -0.82
C GLU A 123 2.77 -21.38 -0.29
N MET A 124 2.96 -20.04 -0.12
CA MET A 124 4.18 -19.44 0.44
C MET A 124 4.00 -18.90 1.86
N ALA A 125 3.00 -19.41 2.59
CA ALA A 125 2.77 -19.03 3.98
C ALA A 125 3.94 -19.44 4.90
N PRO A 126 4.31 -18.65 5.94
CA PRO A 126 3.79 -17.31 6.24
C PRO A 126 4.36 -16.27 5.27
N MET A 127 3.57 -15.23 4.98
CA MET A 127 3.93 -14.25 3.98
C MET A 127 3.51 -12.83 4.34
N LEU A 128 4.17 -11.85 3.72
CA LEU A 128 3.83 -10.43 3.79
C LEU A 128 3.91 -9.80 2.40
N GLN A 129 3.36 -8.59 2.28
CA GLN A 129 3.45 -7.73 1.12
C GLN A 129 4.15 -6.42 1.48
N VAL A 130 5.00 -5.92 0.58
CA VAL A 130 5.58 -4.57 0.64
C VAL A 130 5.37 -3.91 -0.72
N GLY A 131 4.53 -2.88 -0.79
CA GLY A 131 4.09 -2.36 -2.08
C GLY A 131 3.37 -3.45 -2.88
N ASP A 132 3.84 -3.74 -4.10
CA ASP A 132 3.29 -4.79 -4.96
C ASP A 132 4.03 -6.13 -4.83
N ASP A 133 5.11 -6.19 -4.03
CA ASP A 133 5.96 -7.36 -3.91
C ASP A 133 5.51 -8.30 -2.78
N PHE A 134 5.36 -9.58 -3.11
CA PHE A 134 5.08 -10.65 -2.15
C PHE A 134 6.38 -11.30 -1.65
N HIS A 135 6.46 -11.48 -0.33
CA HIS A 135 7.56 -12.15 0.35
C HIS A 135 7.00 -13.34 1.15
N GLY A 136 7.37 -14.55 0.78
CA GLY A 136 6.84 -15.77 1.38
C GLY A 136 7.88 -16.66 2.04
N ASP A 137 7.39 -17.78 2.62
CA ASP A 137 8.20 -18.73 3.37
C ASP A 137 9.04 -18.04 4.47
N LEU A 138 8.41 -17.10 5.15
CA LEU A 138 9.09 -16.21 6.08
C LEU A 138 9.47 -16.91 7.39
N ASP A 139 10.66 -16.57 7.84
CA ASP A 139 11.15 -16.76 9.20
C ASP A 139 11.78 -15.44 9.70
N THR A 140 12.22 -15.41 10.94
CA THR A 140 12.83 -14.21 11.54
C THR A 140 14.08 -13.75 10.80
N THR A 141 14.88 -14.67 10.27
CA THR A 141 16.11 -14.35 9.53
C THR A 141 15.77 -13.63 8.22
N ARG A 142 14.82 -14.18 7.45
CA ARG A 142 14.37 -13.57 6.20
C ARG A 142 13.73 -12.20 6.38
N ILE A 143 13.03 -11.99 7.51
CA ILE A 143 12.48 -10.70 7.89
C ILE A 143 13.61 -9.69 8.16
N ASP A 144 14.62 -10.08 8.93
CA ASP A 144 15.75 -9.20 9.24
C ASP A 144 16.55 -8.85 7.97
N GLU A 145 16.77 -9.81 7.08
CA GLU A 145 17.38 -9.60 5.77
C GLU A 145 16.55 -8.66 4.87
N LEU A 146 15.22 -8.82 4.87
CA LEU A 146 14.31 -7.94 4.14
C LEU A 146 14.42 -6.50 4.65
N PHE A 147 14.36 -6.29 5.96
CA PHE A 147 14.47 -4.96 6.56
C PHE A 147 15.83 -4.30 6.28
N ALA A 148 16.93 -5.08 6.34
CA ALA A 148 18.27 -4.58 6.00
C ALA A 148 18.31 -4.11 4.53
N ARG A 149 17.84 -4.94 3.60
CA ARG A 149 17.79 -4.61 2.17
C ARG A 149 16.94 -3.37 1.86
N LEU A 150 15.75 -3.24 2.50
CA LEU A 150 14.89 -2.07 2.31
C LEU A 150 15.54 -0.77 2.84
N ARG A 151 16.29 -0.84 3.95
CA ARG A 151 17.07 0.29 4.44
C ARG A 151 18.23 0.68 3.51
N GLU A 152 18.89 -0.30 2.92
CA GLU A 152 19.98 -0.05 1.95
C GLU A 152 19.45 0.64 0.68
N THR A 153 18.26 0.28 0.20
CA THR A 153 17.63 0.91 -0.96
C THR A 153 17.42 2.41 -0.77
N THR A 154 17.13 2.86 0.45
CA THR A 154 16.95 4.29 0.75
C THR A 154 18.27 5.05 0.94
N ALA A 155 19.34 4.35 1.25
CA ALA A 155 20.66 4.97 1.41
C ALA A 155 21.37 5.30 0.07
N GLN A 156 20.85 4.80 -1.06
CA GLN A 156 21.37 5.08 -2.40
C GLN A 156 20.50 6.16 -3.09
N PRO A 157 21.00 7.39 -3.31
CA PRO A 157 20.20 8.50 -3.85
C PRO A 157 19.85 8.39 -5.36
N GLU A 158 20.08 7.27 -6.01
CA GLU A 158 19.87 7.09 -7.47
C GLU A 158 18.60 6.31 -7.85
N SER A 159 17.72 5.94 -6.92
CA SER A 159 16.54 5.13 -7.25
C SER A 159 15.22 5.90 -7.40
N ALA A 160 15.27 7.23 -7.52
CA ALA A 160 14.06 8.03 -7.82
C ALA A 160 13.50 7.81 -9.24
N ASP A 161 14.23 7.08 -10.12
CA ASP A 161 13.83 6.80 -11.51
C ASP A 161 13.27 5.38 -11.76
N LEU A 162 13.20 4.52 -10.74
CA LEU A 162 12.71 3.14 -10.95
C LEU A 162 11.18 3.05 -11.02
N ALA A 163 10.47 4.06 -10.54
CA ALA A 163 9.01 4.17 -10.70
C ALA A 163 8.57 4.55 -12.13
N ALA A 164 9.50 4.98 -12.97
CA ALA A 164 9.22 5.43 -14.35
C ALA A 164 9.40 4.32 -15.41
N THR A 165 9.86 3.12 -15.06
CA THR A 165 10.23 2.08 -16.04
C THR A 165 9.28 0.89 -16.14
N LEU A 166 8.13 0.92 -15.50
CA LEU A 166 7.05 -0.04 -15.75
C LEU A 166 6.01 0.53 -16.71
N SER A 167 6.44 0.83 -17.93
CA SER A 167 5.52 0.91 -19.07
C SER A 167 5.10 -0.52 -19.44
N PRO A 168 3.81 -0.83 -19.55
CA PRO A 168 3.37 -2.09 -20.12
C PRO A 168 3.73 -2.09 -21.60
N GLY A 169 4.60 -3.01 -21.99
CA GLY A 169 4.84 -3.35 -23.39
C GLY A 169 3.59 -3.85 -24.07
N GLU A 170 3.48 -3.56 -25.33
CA GLU A 170 2.44 -3.80 -26.32
C GLU A 170 1.73 -5.16 -26.24
#